data_d665b443e1c235bcd65935e90a0fd54b
#
_entry.id   d665b443e1c235bcd65935e90a0fd54b
#
_cell.length_a   1.000
_cell.length_b   1.000
_cell.length_c   1.000
_cell.angle_alpha   90.00
_cell.angle_beta   90.00
_cell.angle_gamma   90.00
#
_symmetry.space_group_name_H-M   'P 1'
#
loop_
_entity.id
_entity.type
_entity.pdbx_description
1 polymer ?
#
loop_
_entity_poly.entity_id
_entity_poly.type
_entity_poly.pdbx_seq_one_letter_code
_entity_poly.pdbx_strand_id
1 'polypeptide(L)'
;AIKSFLDTLKCSKTAIQKEEYPELNNIFFKLEEKLFSFYFSKILPNNSGSKELPITSIFLKDANFFMQVMERIRIGIFVAQAKFEASPELYQKLANENNIQEINKQLTNIDVELKILDRIKEKACQLNFINPSFNPEIAVSFYKDCIIPLTKEFELEYLLMCTS
;
A
#
# COMPACT_ATOMS: atom_id res chain seq x y z
N ALA A 1 9.45 18.29 -11.54
CA ALA A 1 8.67 18.26 -10.29
C ALA A 1 8.57 16.84 -9.72
N ILE A 2 8.06 15.84 -10.48
CA ILE A 2 7.91 14.45 -10.02
C ILE A 2 9.25 13.80 -9.62
N LYS A 3 10.30 14.00 -10.41
CA LYS A 3 11.64 13.47 -10.13
C LYS A 3 12.22 14.04 -8.82
N SER A 4 12.07 15.34 -8.60
CA SER A 4 12.48 16.01 -7.35
C SER A 4 11.69 15.51 -6.14
N PHE A 5 10.40 15.21 -6.31
CA PHE A 5 9.56 14.61 -5.27
C PHE A 5 10.00 13.20 -4.88
N LEU A 6 10.27 12.35 -5.89
CA LEU A 6 10.80 11.01 -5.68
C LEU A 6 12.15 11.02 -4.97
N ASP A 7 13.02 11.99 -5.30
CA ASP A 7 14.32 12.14 -4.67
C ASP A 7 14.18 12.59 -3.20
N THR A 8 13.19 13.44 -2.88
CA THR A 8 12.88 13.85 -1.50
C THR A 8 12.35 12.68 -0.67
N LEU A 9 11.48 11.84 -1.24
CA LEU A 9 10.99 10.62 -0.58
C LEU A 9 12.12 9.61 -0.33
N LYS A 10 13.07 9.48 -1.26
CA LYS A 10 14.26 8.63 -1.06
C LYS A 10 15.15 9.11 0.09
N CYS A 11 15.27 10.43 0.28
CA CYS A 11 16.06 11.00 1.39
C CYS A 11 15.38 10.85 2.75
N SER A 12 14.04 10.79 2.81
CA SER A 12 13.28 10.63 4.06
C SER A 12 13.15 9.17 4.52
N LYS A 13 13.75 8.23 3.81
CA LYS A 13 13.84 6.82 4.24
C LYS A 13 14.61 6.75 5.55
N THR A 14 13.88 6.93 6.65
CA THR A 14 14.34 6.65 8.00
C THR A 14 14.98 5.27 8.06
N ALA A 15 16.05 5.18 8.81
CA ALA A 15 16.98 4.10 8.98
C ALA A 15 16.42 2.74 9.47
N ILE A 16 15.16 2.44 9.18
CA ILE A 16 14.58 1.15 9.51
C ILE A 16 14.84 0.21 8.33
N GLN A 17 15.89 -0.59 8.48
CA GLN A 17 16.16 -1.83 7.72
C GLN A 17 16.70 -1.70 6.28
N LYS A 18 17.63 -0.80 6.02
CA LYS A 18 18.39 -0.84 4.76
C LYS A 18 19.35 -2.04 4.63
N GLU A 19 19.65 -2.73 5.72
CA GLU A 19 20.72 -3.73 5.76
C GLU A 19 20.26 -5.20 5.74
N GLU A 20 19.00 -5.51 6.13
CA GLU A 20 18.62 -6.92 6.28
C GLU A 20 18.10 -7.60 5.00
N TYR A 21 17.41 -6.86 4.08
CA TYR A 21 16.81 -7.48 2.88
C TYR A 21 16.88 -6.55 1.67
N PRO A 22 17.98 -6.52 0.91
CA PRO A 22 18.12 -5.66 -0.28
C PRO A 22 17.07 -5.95 -1.36
N GLU A 23 16.59 -7.19 -1.44
CA GLU A 23 15.56 -7.62 -2.39
C GLU A 23 14.21 -6.99 -2.10
N LEU A 24 13.85 -6.82 -0.82
CA LEU A 24 12.63 -6.12 -0.42
C LEU A 24 12.63 -4.66 -0.86
N ASN A 25 13.79 -4.01 -0.95
CA ASN A 25 13.88 -2.63 -1.42
C ASN A 25 13.47 -2.51 -2.89
N ASN A 26 13.80 -3.49 -3.73
CA ASN A 26 13.39 -3.50 -5.14
C ASN A 26 11.88 -3.70 -5.27
N ILE A 27 11.30 -4.55 -4.44
CA ILE A 27 9.84 -4.76 -4.40
C ILE A 27 9.15 -3.47 -3.97
N PHE A 28 9.63 -2.83 -2.90
CA PHE A 28 9.09 -1.54 -2.45
C PHE A 28 9.13 -0.49 -3.54
N PHE A 29 10.22 -0.37 -4.27
CA PHE A 29 10.36 0.61 -5.33
C PHE A 29 9.28 0.41 -6.42
N LYS A 30 9.05 -0.83 -6.83
CA LYS A 30 7.99 -1.17 -7.80
C LYS A 30 6.59 -0.82 -7.28
N LEU A 31 6.33 -1.08 -5.99
CA LEU A 31 5.05 -0.75 -5.38
C LEU A 31 4.85 0.76 -5.25
N GLU A 32 5.91 1.50 -4.92
CA GLU A 32 5.89 2.97 -4.92
C GLU A 32 5.50 3.53 -6.30
N GLU A 33 6.08 3.02 -7.38
CA GLU A 33 5.74 3.44 -8.75
C GLU A 33 4.26 3.17 -9.08
N LYS A 34 3.75 2.00 -8.71
CA LYS A 34 2.33 1.65 -8.89
C LYS A 34 1.40 2.56 -8.08
N LEU A 35 1.75 2.83 -6.82
CA LEU A 35 1.00 3.72 -5.95
C LEU A 35 0.96 5.14 -6.53
N PHE A 36 2.10 5.67 -7.00
CA PHE A 36 2.16 6.98 -7.65
C PHE A 36 1.31 7.03 -8.91
N SER A 37 1.41 6.02 -9.77
CA SER A 37 0.62 5.94 -10.98
C SER A 37 -0.88 5.98 -10.68
N PHE A 38 -1.32 5.24 -9.68
CA PHE A 38 -2.72 5.24 -9.25
C PHE A 38 -3.14 6.61 -8.69
N TYR A 39 -2.34 7.21 -7.83
CA TYR A 39 -2.62 8.51 -7.23
C TYR A 39 -2.78 9.60 -8.28
N PHE A 40 -1.83 9.71 -9.19
CA PHE A 40 -1.87 10.75 -10.23
C PHE A 40 -2.97 10.54 -11.27
N SER A 41 -3.36 9.30 -11.54
CA SER A 41 -4.39 8.99 -12.53
C SER A 41 -5.82 9.01 -11.96
N LYS A 42 -6.00 8.67 -10.69
CA LYS A 42 -7.33 8.44 -10.10
C LYS A 42 -7.67 9.39 -8.96
N ILE A 43 -6.71 9.76 -8.13
CA ILE A 43 -6.98 10.54 -6.92
C ILE A 43 -6.86 12.04 -7.20
N LEU A 44 -5.73 12.46 -7.78
CA LEU A 44 -5.44 13.86 -8.01
C LEU A 44 -6.48 14.57 -8.90
N PRO A 45 -6.95 13.99 -10.02
CA PRO A 45 -7.94 14.66 -10.88
C PRO A 45 -9.29 14.88 -10.17
N ASN A 46 -9.66 14.00 -9.24
CA ASN A 46 -10.92 14.07 -8.50
C ASN A 46 -10.88 15.04 -7.31
N ASN A 47 -9.70 15.52 -6.92
CA ASN A 47 -9.49 16.42 -5.77
C ASN A 47 -9.12 17.86 -6.18
N SER A 48 -9.26 18.24 -7.44
CA SER A 48 -8.83 19.53 -8.00
C SER A 48 -9.62 20.76 -7.49
N GLY A 49 -10.40 20.64 -6.42
CA GLY A 49 -11.28 21.70 -5.89
C GLY A 49 -10.69 22.57 -4.77
N SER A 50 -9.47 22.35 -4.30
CA SER A 50 -8.90 23.13 -3.20
C SER A 50 -8.16 24.37 -3.70
N LYS A 51 -8.79 25.52 -3.49
CA LYS A 51 -8.20 26.84 -3.71
C LYS A 51 -6.94 27.04 -2.85
N GLU A 52 -5.85 27.46 -3.52
CA GLU A 52 -4.77 28.30 -2.97
C GLU A 52 -4.05 27.82 -1.70
N LEU A 53 -3.55 26.57 -1.70
CA LEU A 53 -2.46 26.24 -0.79
C LEU A 53 -1.10 26.47 -1.51
N PRO A 54 -0.08 26.98 -0.80
CA PRO A 54 1.26 27.07 -1.37
C PRO A 54 1.72 25.70 -1.89
N ILE A 55 2.29 25.66 -3.08
CA ILE A 55 2.74 24.43 -3.75
C ILE A 55 3.60 23.56 -2.80
N THR A 56 4.44 24.19 -1.99
CA THR A 56 5.27 23.50 -0.99
C THR A 56 4.46 22.78 0.09
N SER A 57 3.32 23.34 0.54
CA SER A 57 2.50 22.70 1.57
C SER A 57 1.67 21.54 1.01
N ILE A 58 1.23 21.63 -0.24
CA ILE A 58 0.61 20.50 -0.97
C ILE A 58 1.61 19.38 -1.11
N PHE A 59 2.82 19.70 -1.54
CA PHE A 59 3.90 18.73 -1.76
C PHE A 59 4.27 17.96 -0.46
N LEU A 60 4.37 18.66 0.68
CA LEU A 60 4.66 18.03 1.97
C LEU A 60 3.52 17.15 2.45
N LYS A 61 2.27 17.54 2.23
CA LYS A 61 1.10 16.73 2.59
C LYS A 61 1.04 15.45 1.75
N ASP A 62 1.29 15.55 0.46
CA ASP A 62 1.32 14.41 -0.45
C ASP A 62 2.47 13.47 -0.09
N ALA A 63 3.66 13.97 0.23
CA ALA A 63 4.78 13.17 0.67
C ALA A 63 4.46 12.39 1.95
N ASN A 64 3.89 13.04 2.96
CA ASN A 64 3.46 12.38 4.18
C ASN A 64 2.37 11.33 3.93
N PHE A 65 1.43 11.62 3.05
CA PHE A 65 0.41 10.65 2.65
C PHE A 65 1.03 9.39 2.05
N PHE A 66 1.94 9.53 1.10
CA PHE A 66 2.63 8.39 0.48
C PHE A 66 3.45 7.58 1.49
N MET A 67 4.17 8.26 2.39
CA MET A 67 4.91 7.58 3.45
C MET A 67 3.99 6.71 4.33
N GLN A 68 2.84 7.24 4.75
CA GLN A 68 1.87 6.52 5.56
C GLN A 68 1.25 5.34 4.80
N VAL A 69 0.93 5.50 3.52
CA VAL A 69 0.41 4.42 2.69
C VAL A 69 1.45 3.32 2.51
N MET A 70 2.70 3.67 2.20
CA MET A 70 3.78 2.69 2.06
C MET A 70 4.05 1.96 3.37
N GLU A 71 4.00 2.65 4.51
CA GLU A 71 4.13 2.01 5.82
C GLU A 71 2.97 1.04 6.10
N ARG A 72 1.74 1.40 5.68
CA ARG A 72 0.59 0.51 5.77
C ARG A 72 0.75 -0.75 4.91
N ILE A 73 1.31 -0.64 3.71
CA ILE A 73 1.61 -1.78 2.84
C ILE A 73 2.70 -2.64 3.49
N ARG A 74 3.72 -2.02 4.07
CA ARG A 74 4.84 -2.71 4.73
C ARG A 74 4.40 -3.60 5.89
N ILE A 75 3.36 -3.22 6.62
CA ILE A 75 2.78 -4.06 7.69
C ILE A 75 2.31 -5.43 7.15
N GLY A 76 1.99 -5.55 5.86
CA GLY A 76 1.67 -6.82 5.21
C GLY A 76 2.75 -7.89 5.38
N ILE A 77 4.03 -7.52 5.52
CA ILE A 77 5.11 -8.49 5.82
C ILE A 77 4.80 -9.31 7.07
N PHE A 78 4.36 -8.68 8.15
CA PHE A 78 4.08 -9.40 9.39
C PHE A 78 2.94 -10.40 9.22
N VAL A 79 1.96 -10.08 8.38
CA VAL A 79 0.86 -11.00 8.04
C VAL A 79 1.39 -12.17 7.22
N ALA A 80 2.20 -11.90 6.21
CA ALA A 80 2.81 -12.93 5.36
C ALA A 80 3.73 -13.83 6.17
N GLN A 81 4.56 -13.27 7.03
CA GLN A 81 5.46 -14.02 7.93
C GLN A 81 4.66 -14.94 8.87
N ALA A 82 3.65 -14.41 9.54
CA ALA A 82 2.81 -15.21 10.45
C ALA A 82 2.12 -16.37 9.73
N LYS A 83 1.66 -16.15 8.49
CA LYS A 83 1.08 -17.21 7.66
C LYS A 83 2.12 -18.25 7.24
N PHE A 84 3.31 -17.81 6.85
CA PHE A 84 4.41 -18.71 6.51
C PHE A 84 4.81 -19.57 7.71
N GLU A 85 5.00 -18.96 8.88
CA GLU A 85 5.36 -19.67 10.12
C GLU A 85 4.28 -20.67 10.55
N ALA A 86 3.01 -20.37 10.30
CA ALA A 86 1.90 -21.29 10.61
C ALA A 86 1.84 -22.50 9.69
N SER A 87 2.35 -22.43 8.45
CA SER A 87 2.27 -23.52 7.47
C SER A 87 3.40 -23.46 6.46
N PRO A 88 4.67 -23.59 6.88
CA PRO A 88 5.83 -23.42 5.99
C PRO A 88 5.86 -24.46 4.86
N GLU A 89 5.52 -25.72 5.15
CA GLU A 89 5.51 -26.80 4.17
C GLU A 89 4.49 -26.55 3.05
N LEU A 90 3.33 -25.97 3.39
CA LEU A 90 2.31 -25.63 2.41
C LEU A 90 2.83 -24.59 1.42
N TYR A 91 3.39 -23.48 1.93
CA TYR A 91 3.89 -22.40 1.08
C TYR A 91 5.10 -22.83 0.25
N GLN A 92 5.99 -23.64 0.83
CA GLN A 92 7.14 -24.19 0.12
C GLN A 92 6.70 -25.11 -1.03
N LYS A 93 5.71 -25.98 -0.79
CA LYS A 93 5.12 -26.82 -1.84
C LYS A 93 4.49 -25.98 -2.94
N LEU A 94 3.63 -25.00 -2.59
CA LEU A 94 2.95 -24.16 -3.56
C LEU A 94 3.93 -23.32 -4.40
N ALA A 95 5.02 -22.83 -3.79
CA ALA A 95 6.06 -22.11 -4.50
C ALA A 95 6.82 -23.01 -5.47
N ASN A 96 7.20 -24.23 -5.05
CA ASN A 96 7.86 -25.21 -5.92
C ASN A 96 6.98 -25.62 -7.12
N GLU A 97 5.67 -25.69 -6.92
CA GLU A 97 4.68 -25.94 -7.98
C GLU A 97 4.36 -24.71 -8.83
N ASN A 98 4.96 -23.56 -8.51
CA ASN A 98 4.66 -22.24 -9.12
C ASN A 98 3.16 -21.91 -9.09
N ASN A 99 2.45 -22.34 -8.04
CA ASN A 99 1.02 -22.17 -7.89
C ASN A 99 0.67 -20.83 -7.20
N ILE A 100 1.00 -19.74 -7.90
CA ILE A 100 0.78 -18.37 -7.43
C ILE A 100 -0.69 -18.08 -7.11
N GLN A 101 -1.61 -18.70 -7.85
CA GLN A 101 -3.05 -18.50 -7.64
C GLN A 101 -3.50 -19.03 -6.28
N GLU A 102 -3.03 -20.21 -5.89
CA GLU A 102 -3.39 -20.78 -4.58
C GLU A 102 -2.70 -20.02 -3.44
N ILE A 103 -1.44 -19.57 -3.62
CA ILE A 103 -0.80 -18.68 -2.62
C ILE A 103 -1.64 -17.42 -2.41
N ASN A 104 -2.05 -16.74 -3.47
CA ASN A 104 -2.89 -15.54 -3.38
C ASN A 104 -4.23 -15.81 -2.68
N LYS A 105 -4.84 -16.96 -2.93
CA LYS A 105 -6.07 -17.38 -2.26
C LYS A 105 -5.85 -17.58 -0.75
N GLN A 106 -4.74 -18.19 -0.35
CA GLN A 106 -4.36 -18.38 1.05
C GLN A 106 -4.04 -17.03 1.74
N LEU A 107 -3.48 -16.07 1.01
CA LEU A 107 -3.23 -14.70 1.50
C LEU A 107 -4.52 -13.90 1.67
N THR A 108 -5.55 -14.18 0.86
CA THR A 108 -6.80 -13.43 0.85
C THR A 108 -7.70 -13.84 2.01
N ASN A 109 -8.17 -12.85 2.78
CA ASN A 109 -9.24 -13.02 3.75
C ASN A 109 -10.34 -11.99 3.47
N ILE A 110 -11.36 -12.41 2.73
CA ILE A 110 -12.45 -11.54 2.25
C ILE A 110 -13.16 -10.84 3.41
N ASP A 111 -13.41 -11.55 4.51
CA ASP A 111 -14.11 -10.98 5.67
C ASP A 111 -13.30 -9.87 6.33
N VAL A 112 -11.96 -10.03 6.40
CA VAL A 112 -11.07 -8.99 6.92
C VAL A 112 -11.02 -7.79 5.96
N GLU A 113 -10.94 -8.03 4.66
CA GLU A 113 -10.94 -6.97 3.65
C GLU A 113 -12.24 -6.14 3.71
N LEU A 114 -13.39 -6.79 3.80
CA LEU A 114 -14.68 -6.11 3.94
C LEU A 114 -14.74 -5.27 5.22
N LYS A 115 -14.29 -5.82 6.36
CA LYS A 115 -14.22 -5.06 7.62
C LYS A 115 -13.27 -3.85 7.53
N ILE A 116 -12.19 -3.95 6.77
CA ILE A 116 -11.30 -2.80 6.53
C ILE A 116 -12.05 -1.74 5.73
N LEU A 117 -12.71 -2.11 4.64
CA LEU A 117 -13.46 -1.18 3.80
C LEU A 117 -14.60 -0.50 4.57
N ASP A 118 -15.32 -1.22 5.42
CA ASP A 118 -16.37 -0.65 6.28
C ASP A 118 -15.80 0.40 7.24
N ARG A 119 -14.66 0.10 7.90
CA ARG A 119 -13.98 1.06 8.79
C ARG A 119 -13.49 2.29 8.03
N ILE A 120 -12.98 2.12 6.82
CA ILE A 120 -12.57 3.25 5.98
C ILE A 120 -13.75 4.10 5.60
N LYS A 121 -14.86 3.49 5.21
CA LYS A 121 -16.11 4.19 4.88
C LYS A 121 -16.62 5.00 6.07
N GLU A 122 -16.67 4.38 7.25
CA GLU A 122 -17.11 5.06 8.49
C GLU A 122 -16.24 6.30 8.79
N LYS A 123 -14.92 6.15 8.79
CA LYS A 123 -13.99 7.26 9.02
C LYS A 123 -14.10 8.34 7.95
N ALA A 124 -14.24 7.95 6.70
CA ALA A 124 -14.39 8.86 5.58
C ALA A 124 -15.71 9.67 5.66
N CYS A 125 -16.79 9.03 6.11
CA CYS A 125 -18.05 9.74 6.38
C CYS A 125 -17.93 10.75 7.53
N GLN A 126 -17.18 10.42 8.60
CA GLN A 126 -16.89 11.37 9.67
C GLN A 126 -16.10 12.58 9.16
N LEU A 127 -15.12 12.37 8.29
CA LEU A 127 -14.37 13.45 7.64
C LEU A 127 -15.25 14.30 6.72
N ASN A 128 -16.16 13.69 5.98
CA ASN A 128 -17.13 14.41 5.13
C ASN A 128 -18.04 15.32 5.97
N PHE A 129 -18.44 14.89 7.18
CA PHE A 129 -19.22 15.71 8.08
C PHE A 129 -18.46 17.00 8.49
N ILE A 130 -17.15 16.91 8.69
CA ILE A 130 -16.30 18.06 9.02
C ILE A 130 -15.97 18.89 7.77
N ASN A 131 -15.72 18.23 6.65
CA ASN A 131 -15.39 18.85 5.37
C ASN A 131 -16.30 18.27 4.27
N PRO A 132 -17.42 18.91 3.97
CA PRO A 132 -18.40 18.43 2.96
C PRO A 132 -17.84 18.31 1.54
N SER A 133 -16.70 18.94 1.25
CA SER A 133 -16.02 18.78 -0.06
C SER A 133 -15.29 17.46 -0.20
N PHE A 134 -15.08 16.72 0.88
CA PHE A 134 -14.43 15.41 0.85
C PHE A 134 -15.44 14.32 0.46
N ASN A 135 -15.14 13.59 -0.60
CA ASN A 135 -15.96 12.44 -1.04
C ASN A 135 -15.48 11.14 -0.38
N PRO A 136 -16.28 10.52 0.53
CA PRO A 136 -15.92 9.27 1.19
C PRO A 136 -15.63 8.11 0.25
N GLU A 137 -16.30 8.04 -0.89
CA GLU A 137 -16.16 6.95 -1.86
C GLU A 137 -14.75 6.93 -2.49
N ILE A 138 -14.08 8.08 -2.57
CA ILE A 138 -12.68 8.16 -3.05
C ILE A 138 -11.75 7.37 -2.10
N ALA A 139 -11.95 7.50 -0.79
CA ALA A 139 -11.13 6.78 0.19
C ALA A 139 -11.39 5.27 0.14
N VAL A 140 -12.66 4.85 0.01
CA VAL A 140 -13.02 3.44 -0.11
C VAL A 140 -12.45 2.82 -1.39
N SER A 141 -12.62 3.51 -2.53
CA SER A 141 -12.07 3.10 -3.82
C SER A 141 -10.54 2.99 -3.78
N PHE A 142 -9.88 3.97 -3.16
CA PHE A 142 -8.42 3.95 -3.00
C PHE A 142 -7.94 2.72 -2.21
N TYR A 143 -8.61 2.39 -1.11
CA TYR A 143 -8.27 1.17 -0.35
C TYR A 143 -8.53 -0.09 -1.14
N LYS A 144 -9.71 -0.20 -1.76
CA LYS A 144 -10.15 -1.38 -2.52
C LYS A 144 -9.28 -1.64 -3.75
N ASP A 145 -9.02 -0.58 -4.53
CA ASP A 145 -8.44 -0.72 -5.87
C ASP A 145 -6.91 -0.50 -5.90
N CYS A 146 -6.33 0.00 -4.78
CA CYS A 146 -4.91 0.28 -4.71
C CYS A 146 -4.25 -0.34 -3.46
N ILE A 147 -4.61 0.05 -2.24
CA ILE A 147 -3.87 -0.37 -1.03
C ILE A 147 -3.97 -1.88 -0.80
N ILE A 148 -5.17 -2.46 -0.85
CA ILE A 148 -5.37 -3.91 -0.65
C ILE A 148 -4.62 -4.72 -1.70
N PRO A 149 -4.74 -4.44 -3.02
CA PRO A 149 -3.98 -5.15 -4.04
C PRO A 149 -2.47 -5.04 -3.88
N LEU A 150 -1.93 -3.84 -3.60
CA LEU A 150 -0.50 -3.64 -3.40
C LEU A 150 0.02 -4.35 -2.14
N THR A 151 -0.78 -4.40 -1.07
CA THR A 151 -0.43 -5.16 0.14
C THR A 151 -0.32 -6.65 -0.16
N LYS A 152 -1.28 -7.22 -0.90
CA LYS A 152 -1.25 -8.64 -1.31
C LYS A 152 -0.06 -8.94 -2.23
N GLU A 153 0.22 -8.05 -3.17
CA GLU A 153 1.38 -8.21 -4.05
C GLU A 153 2.67 -8.25 -3.22
N PHE A 154 2.78 -7.39 -2.22
CA PHE A 154 3.93 -7.36 -1.34
C PHE A 154 4.03 -8.61 -0.46
N GLU A 155 2.92 -9.08 0.11
CA GLU A 155 2.84 -10.31 0.88
C GLU A 155 3.26 -11.54 0.04
N LEU A 156 2.82 -11.60 -1.21
CA LEU A 156 3.18 -12.66 -2.15
C LEU A 156 4.68 -12.68 -2.44
N GLU A 157 5.24 -11.54 -2.82
CA GLU A 157 6.67 -11.43 -3.13
C GLU A 157 7.53 -11.81 -1.91
N TYR A 158 7.13 -11.37 -0.70
CA TYR A 158 7.80 -11.76 0.53
C TYR A 158 7.76 -13.28 0.76
N LEU A 159 6.60 -13.93 0.57
CA LEU A 159 6.49 -15.39 0.72
C LEU A 159 7.35 -16.15 -0.29
N LEU A 160 7.40 -15.69 -1.53
CA LEU A 160 8.25 -16.30 -2.56
C LEU A 160 9.74 -16.18 -2.20
N MET A 161 10.16 -15.08 -1.58
CA MET A 161 11.53 -14.94 -1.05
C MET A 161 11.81 -15.93 0.10
N CYS A 162 10.86 -16.14 1.00
CA CYS A 162 11.03 -17.07 2.13
C CYS A 162 11.09 -18.53 1.69
N THR A 163 10.61 -18.84 0.48
CA THR A 163 10.57 -20.23 -0.08
C THR A 163 11.68 -20.50 -1.07
N SER A 164 12.50 -19.50 -1.42
CA SER A 164 13.68 -19.63 -2.28
C SER A 164 14.87 -20.11 -1.50
#